data_1d0e4163e92b5bfae907326b14a855f5
#
_entry.id   1d0e4163e92b5bfae907326b14a855f5
#
_cell.length_a   1.000
_cell.length_b   1.000
_cell.length_c   1.000
_cell.angle_alpha   90.00
_cell.angle_beta   90.00
_cell.angle_gamma   90.00
#
_symmetry.space_group_name_H-M   'P 1'
#
loop_
_entity.id
_entity.type
_entity.pdbx_description
1 polymer ?
#
loop_
_entity_poly.entity_id
_entity_poly.type
_entity_poly.pdbx_seq_one_letter_code
_entity_poly.pdbx_strand_id
1 'polypeptide(L)'
;MVDQMRRAASSITANVAEGFGRQTYKEKVQFYYHSHGSLNELKNFLLIAKDIGYLNQKDFDALAEQANLKHKILQGFLQKTKSLINHNSLITRKNR
;
A
#
# COMPACT_ATOMS: atom_id res chain seq x y z
N MET A 1 -20.56 4.17 1.87
CA MET A 1 -19.47 3.24 2.34
C MET A 1 -18.88 2.41 1.21
N VAL A 2 -19.72 1.75 0.39
CA VAL A 2 -19.22 0.92 -0.72
C VAL A 2 -18.37 1.71 -1.70
N ASP A 3 -18.80 2.92 -2.07
CA ASP A 3 -18.04 3.78 -2.98
C ASP A 3 -16.70 4.21 -2.40
N GLN A 4 -16.66 4.48 -1.10
CA GLN A 4 -15.41 4.82 -0.40
C GLN A 4 -14.46 3.64 -0.37
N MET A 5 -14.97 2.43 -0.16
CA MET A 5 -14.16 1.20 -0.20
C MET A 5 -13.59 0.96 -1.60
N ARG A 6 -14.39 1.17 -2.65
CA ARG A 6 -13.93 1.05 -4.04
C ARG A 6 -12.85 2.06 -4.35
N ARG A 7 -13.01 3.31 -3.91
CA ARG A 7 -12.00 4.35 -4.11
C ARG A 7 -10.70 4.00 -3.41
N ALA A 8 -10.78 3.54 -2.16
CA ALA A 8 -9.59 3.11 -1.43
C ALA A 8 -8.87 1.95 -2.15
N ALA A 9 -9.62 0.94 -2.58
CA ALA A 9 -9.07 -0.19 -3.30
C ALA A 9 -8.43 0.22 -4.63
N SER A 10 -9.11 1.07 -5.41
CA SER A 10 -8.57 1.59 -6.68
C SER A 10 -7.32 2.44 -6.47
N SER A 11 -7.30 3.23 -5.39
CA SER A 11 -6.14 4.07 -5.05
C SER A 11 -4.90 3.24 -4.74
N ILE A 12 -5.05 2.10 -4.08
CA ILE A 12 -3.94 1.19 -3.81
C ILE A 12 -3.26 0.78 -5.12
N THR A 13 -4.03 0.26 -6.06
CA THR A 13 -3.53 -0.23 -7.35
C THR A 13 -2.95 0.91 -8.19
N ALA A 14 -3.66 2.04 -8.27
CA ALA A 14 -3.24 3.20 -9.04
C ALA A 14 -1.90 3.75 -8.54
N ASN A 15 -1.72 3.87 -7.23
CA ASN A 15 -0.48 4.38 -6.65
C ASN A 15 0.69 3.41 -6.83
N VAL A 16 0.47 2.11 -6.76
CA VAL A 16 1.52 1.13 -7.06
C VAL A 16 1.96 1.25 -8.53
N ALA A 17 1.00 1.34 -9.45
CA ALA A 17 1.30 1.47 -10.87
C ALA A 17 2.05 2.78 -11.17
N GLU A 18 1.61 3.90 -10.57
CA GLU A 18 2.31 5.18 -10.69
C GLU A 18 3.73 5.10 -10.16
N GLY A 19 3.92 4.45 -9.00
CA GLY A 19 5.24 4.28 -8.41
C GLY A 19 6.18 3.50 -9.31
N PHE A 20 5.71 2.45 -9.96
CA PHE A 20 6.52 1.67 -10.90
C PHE A 20 6.95 2.51 -12.11
N GLY A 21 6.10 3.43 -12.55
CA GLY A 21 6.40 4.30 -13.69
C GLY A 21 7.32 5.48 -13.39
N ARG A 22 7.60 5.76 -12.12
CA ARG A 22 8.47 6.88 -11.75
C ARG A 22 9.95 6.53 -11.95
N GLN A 23 10.76 7.53 -12.28
CA GLN A 23 12.17 7.33 -12.60
C GLN A 23 13.07 7.25 -11.37
N THR A 24 12.71 7.94 -10.29
CA THR A 24 13.53 7.94 -9.08
C THR A 24 12.94 7.06 -8.00
N TYR A 25 13.80 6.46 -7.19
CA TYR A 25 13.36 5.63 -6.06
C TYR A 25 12.64 6.46 -4.99
N LYS A 26 13.02 7.72 -4.82
CA LYS A 26 12.34 8.62 -3.87
C LYS A 26 10.89 8.86 -4.26
N GLU A 27 10.62 9.07 -5.55
CA GLU A 27 9.26 9.22 -6.06
C GLU A 27 8.47 7.92 -5.91
N LYS A 28 9.09 6.78 -6.21
CA LYS A 28 8.46 5.46 -6.04
C LYS A 28 8.00 5.26 -4.60
N VAL A 29 8.85 5.57 -3.63
CA VAL A 29 8.53 5.43 -2.20
C VAL A 29 7.31 6.26 -1.83
N GLN A 30 7.20 7.49 -2.34
CA GLN A 30 6.04 8.34 -2.04
C GLN A 30 4.73 7.72 -2.50
N PHE A 31 4.70 7.18 -3.73
CA PHE A 31 3.51 6.51 -4.25
C PHE A 31 3.18 5.24 -3.48
N TYR A 32 4.19 4.49 -3.06
CA TYR A 32 3.98 3.29 -2.24
C TYR A 32 3.43 3.65 -0.85
N TYR A 33 3.86 4.76 -0.24
CA TYR A 33 3.27 5.26 1.00
C TYR A 33 1.81 5.69 0.81
N HIS A 34 1.47 6.29 -0.31
CA HIS A 34 0.07 6.61 -0.63
C HIS A 34 -0.79 5.34 -0.71
N SER A 35 -0.27 4.29 -1.36
CA SER A 35 -0.94 2.99 -1.38
C SER A 35 -1.11 2.41 0.02
N HIS A 36 -0.10 2.53 0.86
CA HIS A 36 -0.14 2.05 2.24
C HIS A 36 -1.24 2.76 3.04
N GLY A 37 -1.36 4.08 2.88
CA GLY A 37 -2.43 4.86 3.51
C GLY A 37 -3.81 4.43 3.03
N SER A 38 -3.98 4.21 1.73
CA SER A 38 -5.24 3.73 1.16
C SER A 38 -5.60 2.33 1.67
N LEU A 39 -4.60 1.47 1.86
CA LEU A 39 -4.82 0.13 2.40
C LEU A 39 -5.28 0.18 3.85
N ASN A 40 -4.68 1.04 4.67
CA ASN A 40 -5.12 1.25 6.05
C ASN A 40 -6.56 1.78 6.11
N GLU A 41 -6.90 2.70 5.22
CA GLU A 41 -8.26 3.22 5.11
C GLU A 41 -9.25 2.11 4.73
N LEU A 42 -8.89 1.25 3.78
CA LEU A 42 -9.71 0.11 3.38
C LEU A 42 -9.93 -0.85 4.56
N LYS A 43 -8.89 -1.14 5.35
CA LYS A 43 -9.02 -1.99 6.54
C LYS A 43 -9.99 -1.39 7.55
N ASN A 44 -9.95 -0.08 7.75
CA ASN A 44 -10.88 0.62 8.64
C ASN A 44 -12.33 0.49 8.14
N PHE A 45 -12.55 0.65 6.84
CA PHE A 45 -13.90 0.48 6.27
C PHE A 45 -14.41 -0.94 6.44
N LEU A 46 -13.54 -1.94 6.31
CA LEU A 46 -13.92 -3.34 6.54
C LEU A 46 -14.38 -3.57 7.97
N LEU A 47 -13.67 -3.00 8.95
CA LEU A 47 -14.05 -3.08 10.37
C LEU A 47 -15.41 -2.43 10.61
N ILE A 48 -15.62 -1.23 10.08
CA ILE A 48 -16.89 -0.51 10.22
C ILE A 48 -18.01 -1.33 9.58
N ALA A 49 -17.80 -1.86 8.38
CA ALA A 49 -18.79 -2.65 7.67
C ALA A 49 -19.19 -3.91 8.45
N LYS A 50 -18.24 -4.56 9.12
CA LYS A 50 -18.51 -5.68 10.00
C LYS A 50 -19.33 -5.24 11.20
N ASP A 51 -18.93 -4.16 11.86
CA ASP A 51 -19.56 -3.69 13.10
C ASP A 51 -21.01 -3.25 12.88
N ILE A 52 -21.34 -2.68 11.73
CA ILE A 52 -22.72 -2.26 11.42
C ILE A 52 -23.54 -3.34 10.69
N GLY A 53 -22.97 -4.54 10.52
CA GLY A 53 -23.69 -5.67 9.99
C GLY A 53 -23.75 -5.81 8.47
N TYR A 54 -22.99 -4.99 7.71
CA TYR A 54 -22.88 -5.14 6.26
C TYR A 54 -22.07 -6.36 5.85
N LEU A 55 -21.10 -6.77 6.67
CA LEU A 55 -20.28 -7.94 6.43
C LEU A 55 -20.47 -8.93 7.58
N ASN A 56 -20.68 -10.21 7.24
CA ASN A 56 -20.63 -11.26 8.24
C ASN A 56 -19.16 -11.57 8.59
N GLN A 57 -18.96 -12.33 9.65
CA GLN A 57 -17.61 -12.65 10.14
C GLN A 57 -16.77 -13.38 9.10
N LYS A 58 -17.39 -14.31 8.36
CA LYS A 58 -16.68 -15.10 7.35
C LYS A 58 -16.15 -14.22 6.21
N ASP A 59 -16.98 -13.35 5.68
CA ASP A 59 -16.59 -12.44 4.59
C ASP A 59 -15.57 -11.42 5.08
N PHE A 60 -15.75 -10.90 6.29
CA PHE A 60 -14.77 -10.00 6.91
C PHE A 60 -13.40 -10.68 7.02
N ASP A 61 -13.34 -11.90 7.54
CA ASP A 61 -12.08 -12.63 7.71
C ASP A 61 -11.37 -12.85 6.37
N ALA A 62 -12.11 -13.22 5.33
CA ALA A 62 -11.57 -13.42 4.00
C ALA A 62 -10.98 -12.13 3.42
N LEU A 63 -11.71 -11.02 3.53
CA LEU A 63 -11.26 -9.72 3.02
C LEU A 63 -10.09 -9.17 3.83
N ALA A 64 -10.11 -9.34 5.15
CA ALA A 64 -9.02 -8.92 6.03
C ALA A 64 -7.74 -9.68 5.72
N GLU A 65 -7.83 -10.97 5.44
CA GLU A 65 -6.68 -11.79 5.06
C GLU A 65 -6.06 -11.30 3.75
N GLN A 66 -6.90 -11.00 2.74
CA GLN A 66 -6.43 -10.43 1.47
C GLN A 66 -5.75 -9.08 1.67
N ALA A 67 -6.33 -8.22 2.50
CA ALA A 67 -5.76 -6.90 2.79
C ALA A 67 -4.40 -7.03 3.50
N ASN A 68 -4.28 -7.97 4.44
CA ASN A 68 -3.03 -8.21 5.15
C ASN A 68 -1.94 -8.75 4.22
N LEU A 69 -2.29 -9.60 3.27
CA LEU A 69 -1.35 -10.12 2.28
C LEU A 69 -0.83 -8.98 1.39
N LYS A 70 -1.71 -8.12 0.90
CA LYS A 70 -1.32 -6.93 0.12
C LYS A 70 -0.44 -5.99 0.93
N HIS A 71 -0.72 -5.86 2.22
CA HIS A 71 0.09 -5.03 3.14
C HIS A 71 1.53 -5.56 3.22
N LYS A 72 1.70 -6.87 3.35
CA LYS A 72 3.04 -7.48 3.39
C LYS A 72 3.80 -7.27 2.09
N ILE A 73 3.13 -7.42 0.95
CA ILE A 73 3.74 -7.20 -0.36
C ILE A 73 4.18 -5.74 -0.50
N LEU A 74 3.32 -4.80 -0.13
CA LEU A 74 3.61 -3.37 -0.21
C LEU A 74 4.75 -2.98 0.72
N GLN A 75 4.80 -3.52 1.93
CA GLN A 75 5.93 -3.32 2.84
C GLN A 75 7.23 -3.82 2.24
N GLY A 76 7.19 -4.96 1.55
CA GLY A 76 8.36 -5.48 0.83
C GLY A 76 8.86 -4.52 -0.23
N PHE A 77 7.97 -3.94 -1.03
CA PHE A 77 8.33 -2.91 -2.01
C PHE A 77 8.95 -1.68 -1.35
N LEU A 78 8.34 -1.20 -0.26
CA LEU A 78 8.85 -0.04 0.47
C LEU A 78 10.24 -0.29 1.02
N GLN A 79 10.46 -1.41 1.67
CA GLN A 79 11.75 -1.76 2.26
C GLN A 79 12.83 -1.89 1.20
N LYS A 80 12.53 -2.60 0.10
CA LYS A 80 13.48 -2.78 -0.99
C LYS A 80 13.83 -1.45 -1.66
N THR A 81 12.83 -0.63 -1.93
CA THR A 81 13.04 0.66 -2.59
C THR A 81 13.86 1.61 -1.71
N LYS A 82 13.57 1.64 -0.40
CA LYS A 82 14.38 2.42 0.56
C LYS A 82 15.83 1.93 0.62
N SER A 83 16.03 0.62 0.58
CA SER A 83 17.35 0.02 0.54
C SER A 83 18.11 0.47 -0.70
N LEU A 84 17.47 0.55 -1.86
CA LEU A 84 18.06 1.01 -3.11
C LEU A 84 18.43 2.51 -3.05
N ILE A 85 17.61 3.32 -2.39
CA ILE A 85 17.93 4.74 -2.16
C ILE A 85 19.23 4.85 -1.35
N ASN A 86 19.33 4.12 -0.25
CA ASN A 86 20.51 4.12 0.62
C ASN A 86 21.75 3.62 -0.12
N HIS A 87 21.60 2.56 -0.92
CA HIS A 87 22.68 2.01 -1.73
C HIS A 87 23.19 3.04 -2.74
N ASN A 88 22.30 3.70 -3.47
CA ASN A 88 22.68 4.75 -4.42
C ASN A 88 23.39 5.91 -3.74
N SER A 89 22.94 6.32 -2.56
CA SER A 89 23.60 7.37 -1.78
C SER A 89 25.02 6.99 -1.39
N LEU A 90 25.24 5.74 -0.98
CA LEU A 90 26.56 5.24 -0.62
C LEU A 90 27.50 5.19 -1.83
N ILE A 91 27.00 4.72 -2.98
CA ILE A 91 27.79 4.70 -4.23
C ILE A 91 28.18 6.12 -4.63
N THR A 92 27.25 7.06 -4.59
CA THR A 92 27.50 8.47 -4.91
C THR A 92 28.58 9.06 -4.00
N ARG A 93 28.53 8.75 -2.70
CA ARG A 93 29.55 9.21 -1.73
C ARG A 93 30.91 8.62 -2.02
N LYS A 94 30.99 7.35 -2.40
CA LYS A 94 32.27 6.68 -2.72
C LYS A 94 32.92 7.23 -3.97
N ASN A 95 32.14 7.71 -4.91
CA ASN A 95 32.61 8.22 -6.20
C ASN A 95 33.01 9.71 -6.13
N ARG A 96 32.83 10.34 -4.99
CA ARG A 96 33.32 11.71 -4.75
C ARG A 96 34.72 11.66 -4.17
#